data_b6059493618b7768cb07a2db8487a8a4
#
_entry.id   b6059493618b7768cb07a2db8487a8a4
#
_cell.length_a   1.000
_cell.length_b   1.000
_cell.length_c   1.000
_cell.angle_alpha   90.00
_cell.angle_beta   90.00
_cell.angle_gamma   90.00
#
_symmetry.space_group_name_H-M   'P 1'
#
loop_
_entity.id
_entity.type
_entity.pdbx_description
1 polymer ?
#
loop_
_entity_poly.entity_id
_entity_poly.type
_entity_poly.pdbx_seq_one_letter_code
_entity_poly.pdbx_strand_id
1 'polypeptide(L)'
;GGGAYKKLDTGEGYLKHLIDKRNALAGKNTGIFVTSSEEFCRYVIRGAFHFKGKVLHCGMPRNDFLVNGETDRARKNVEEGCGISSEKKILLYAPTYRKNETYEKLDLEKTVLLLKKVTGQEWVCLERLHRYETDGDMQENSYVKDVNEYPDMQELLGAADMLITDYSSSIWDYSFLNRPCFLYVPDLERYRKMRGFYEDIDKWQYPYAVKSDELYDIIGNMERYDWYGIARRHHDMLKSCETGEASETVVKYIESICR
;
A
#
# COMPACT_ATOMS: atom_id res chain seq x y z
N GLY A 1 -7.23 2.64 4.16
CA GLY A 1 -6.22 3.50 3.55
C GLY A 1 -6.83 4.62 2.74
N GLY A 2 -6.12 5.72 2.56
CA GLY A 2 -6.63 6.91 1.88
C GLY A 2 -6.71 6.80 0.35
N GLY A 3 -6.14 5.75 -0.24
CA GLY A 3 -5.99 5.65 -1.69
C GLY A 3 -7.26 5.39 -2.48
N ALA A 4 -8.31 4.86 -1.85
CA ALA A 4 -9.59 4.55 -2.53
C ALA A 4 -9.41 3.81 -3.88
N TYR A 5 -8.46 2.88 -3.96
CA TYR A 5 -8.10 2.25 -5.24
C TYR A 5 -9.14 1.23 -5.70
N LYS A 6 -9.36 0.20 -4.89
CA LYS A 6 -10.25 -0.93 -5.22
C LYS A 6 -11.70 -0.60 -4.88
N LYS A 7 -12.63 -0.90 -5.77
CA LYS A 7 -14.07 -0.79 -5.48
C LYS A 7 -14.48 -1.76 -4.37
N LEU A 8 -15.33 -1.32 -3.46
CA LEU A 8 -15.89 -2.12 -2.37
C LEU A 8 -17.30 -2.63 -2.68
N ASP A 9 -17.96 -2.07 -3.67
CA ASP A 9 -19.31 -2.36 -4.13
C ASP A 9 -19.31 -3.25 -5.38
N THR A 10 -18.42 -4.24 -5.42
CA THR A 10 -18.25 -5.16 -6.56
C THR A 10 -19.16 -6.35 -6.45
N GLY A 11 -19.56 -6.87 -7.60
CA GLY A 11 -20.47 -8.01 -7.75
C GLY A 11 -21.63 -7.65 -8.66
N GLU A 12 -22.38 -8.65 -9.08
CA GLU A 12 -23.59 -8.50 -9.90
C GLU A 12 -24.80 -9.08 -9.18
N GLY A 13 -26.00 -8.59 -9.53
CA GLY A 13 -27.26 -9.12 -9.07
C GLY A 13 -27.38 -9.23 -7.55
N TYR A 14 -27.78 -10.38 -7.04
CA TYR A 14 -28.04 -10.64 -5.63
C TYR A 14 -26.80 -10.48 -4.74
N LEU A 15 -25.62 -10.88 -5.23
CA LEU A 15 -24.37 -10.74 -4.48
C LEU A 15 -24.01 -9.27 -4.24
N LYS A 16 -24.18 -8.40 -5.24
CA LYS A 16 -23.99 -6.96 -5.09
C LYS A 16 -24.91 -6.41 -4.00
N HIS A 17 -26.18 -6.78 -4.02
CA HIS A 17 -27.15 -6.35 -3.02
C HIS A 17 -26.76 -6.78 -1.58
N LEU A 18 -26.21 -7.97 -1.39
CA LEU A 18 -25.72 -8.43 -0.09
C LEU A 18 -24.51 -7.62 0.38
N ILE A 19 -23.57 -7.33 -0.53
CA ILE A 19 -22.39 -6.52 -0.23
C ILE A 19 -22.82 -5.10 0.16
N ASP A 20 -23.72 -4.50 -0.60
CA ASP A 20 -24.24 -3.14 -0.32
C ASP A 20 -24.95 -3.09 1.04
N LYS A 21 -25.78 -4.08 1.37
CA LYS A 21 -26.43 -4.17 2.68
C LYS A 21 -25.41 -4.29 3.82
N ARG A 22 -24.41 -5.16 3.66
CA ARG A 22 -23.34 -5.32 4.66
C ARG A 22 -22.60 -4.00 4.88
N ASN A 23 -22.20 -3.35 3.80
CA ASN A 23 -21.47 -2.09 3.85
C ASN A 23 -22.32 -0.96 4.48
N ALA A 24 -23.60 -0.86 4.11
CA ALA A 24 -24.54 0.10 4.71
C ALA A 24 -24.76 -0.15 6.22
N LEU A 25 -24.84 -1.42 6.63
CA LEU A 25 -24.92 -1.79 8.04
C LEU A 25 -23.66 -1.39 8.81
N ALA A 26 -22.47 -1.62 8.24
CA ALA A 26 -21.22 -1.15 8.83
C ALA A 26 -21.20 0.37 9.00
N GLY A 27 -21.62 1.12 7.97
CA GLY A 27 -21.77 2.57 8.07
C GLY A 27 -22.75 3.01 9.16
N LYS A 28 -23.91 2.34 9.26
CA LYS A 28 -24.93 2.64 10.29
C LYS A 28 -24.42 2.41 11.72
N ASN A 29 -23.58 1.38 11.91
CA ASN A 29 -23.06 1.00 13.22
C ASN A 29 -21.78 1.75 13.61
N THR A 30 -21.32 2.66 12.76
CA THR A 30 -20.11 3.46 13.01
C THR A 30 -20.53 4.84 13.53
N GLY A 31 -19.93 5.27 14.64
CA GLY A 31 -20.20 6.60 15.22
C GLY A 31 -19.46 7.72 14.48
N ILE A 32 -18.22 7.45 14.06
CA ILE A 32 -17.36 8.41 13.40
C ILE A 32 -16.39 7.70 12.44
N PHE A 33 -16.05 8.35 11.34
CA PHE A 33 -14.95 7.93 10.48
C PHE A 33 -13.79 8.92 10.51
N VAL A 34 -12.60 8.41 10.32
CA VAL A 34 -11.39 9.18 10.03
C VAL A 34 -11.03 8.96 8.57
N THR A 35 -10.61 9.97 7.85
CA THR A 35 -10.20 9.84 6.45
C THR A 35 -8.84 10.43 6.18
N SER A 36 -8.09 9.75 5.30
CA SER A 36 -6.79 10.20 4.77
C SER A 36 -6.94 11.09 3.53
N SER A 37 -8.07 11.02 2.82
CA SER A 37 -8.29 11.81 1.61
C SER A 37 -9.76 12.09 1.37
N GLU A 38 -10.06 13.18 0.64
CA GLU A 38 -11.42 13.53 0.25
C GLU A 38 -12.03 12.48 -0.67
N GLU A 39 -11.23 11.92 -1.59
CA GLU A 39 -11.72 10.92 -2.53
C GLU A 39 -12.03 9.59 -1.82
N PHE A 40 -11.25 9.20 -0.80
CA PHE A 40 -11.62 8.06 0.04
C PHE A 40 -12.93 8.33 0.81
N CYS A 41 -13.09 9.54 1.34
CA CYS A 41 -14.35 9.93 1.98
C CYS A 41 -15.52 9.83 0.99
N ARG A 42 -15.37 10.36 -0.21
CA ARG A 42 -16.41 10.37 -1.25
C ARG A 42 -16.78 8.96 -1.71
N TYR A 43 -15.82 8.18 -2.13
CA TYR A 43 -16.07 6.86 -2.73
C TYR A 43 -16.40 5.78 -1.70
N VAL A 44 -15.67 5.76 -0.59
CA VAL A 44 -15.76 4.65 0.37
C VAL A 44 -16.71 5.00 1.50
N ILE A 45 -16.44 6.08 2.24
CA ILE A 45 -17.20 6.39 3.45
C ILE A 45 -18.65 6.81 3.08
N ARG A 46 -18.78 7.75 2.15
CA ARG A 46 -20.10 8.25 1.72
C ARG A 46 -20.74 7.33 0.67
N GLY A 47 -19.95 6.84 -0.28
CA GLY A 47 -20.43 5.99 -1.37
C GLY A 47 -20.73 4.57 -0.91
N ALA A 48 -19.71 3.74 -0.62
CA ALA A 48 -19.90 2.33 -0.34
C ALA A 48 -20.53 2.04 1.03
N PHE A 49 -20.16 2.79 2.09
CA PHE A 49 -20.73 2.60 3.44
C PHE A 49 -22.00 3.40 3.69
N HIS A 50 -22.40 4.30 2.79
CA HIS A 50 -23.56 5.20 2.94
C HIS A 50 -23.57 5.96 4.28
N PHE A 51 -22.39 6.21 4.84
CA PHE A 51 -22.26 6.86 6.13
C PHE A 51 -22.65 8.34 6.06
N LYS A 52 -23.52 8.79 6.97
CA LYS A 52 -24.03 10.17 7.02
C LYS A 52 -23.53 10.96 8.24
N GLY A 53 -22.82 10.29 9.15
CA GLY A 53 -22.33 10.91 10.38
C GLY A 53 -21.07 11.77 10.17
N LYS A 54 -20.41 12.09 11.28
CA LYS A 54 -19.22 12.94 11.29
C LYS A 54 -18.00 12.19 10.73
N VAL A 55 -17.26 12.87 9.85
CA VAL A 55 -15.96 12.40 9.35
C VAL A 55 -14.90 13.40 9.78
N LEU A 56 -13.80 12.90 10.36
CA LEU A 56 -12.61 13.69 10.66
C LEU A 56 -11.66 13.61 9.45
N HIS A 57 -11.41 14.75 8.82
CA HIS A 57 -10.50 14.90 7.69
C HIS A 57 -9.12 15.29 8.23
N CYS A 58 -8.42 14.36 8.85
CA CYS A 58 -7.15 14.64 9.55
C CYS A 58 -6.01 13.67 9.22
N GLY A 59 -6.24 12.76 8.27
CA GLY A 59 -5.28 11.68 8.03
C GLY A 59 -5.57 10.44 8.88
N MET A 60 -4.72 9.44 8.77
CA MET A 60 -4.80 8.19 9.54
C MET A 60 -3.71 8.15 10.60
N PRO A 61 -4.05 7.89 11.88
CA PRO A 61 -3.06 7.82 12.98
C PRO A 61 -1.85 6.94 12.68
N ARG A 62 -2.04 5.81 12.00
CA ARG A 62 -0.94 4.91 11.63
C ARG A 62 0.08 5.53 10.66
N ASN A 63 -0.29 6.60 9.94
CA ASN A 63 0.57 7.23 8.94
C ASN A 63 1.38 8.41 9.52
N ASP A 64 1.08 8.87 10.73
CA ASP A 64 1.71 10.07 11.29
C ASP A 64 3.24 10.01 11.20
N PHE A 65 3.87 8.91 11.61
CA PHE A 65 5.32 8.80 11.57
C PHE A 65 5.89 8.72 10.14
N LEU A 66 5.14 8.16 9.17
CA LEU A 66 5.54 8.14 7.76
C LEU A 66 5.46 9.53 7.16
N VAL A 67 4.39 10.28 7.47
CA VAL A 67 4.19 11.66 7.01
C VAL A 67 5.26 12.58 7.59
N ASN A 68 5.63 12.39 8.86
CA ASN A 68 6.64 13.18 9.56
C ASN A 68 8.08 12.75 9.23
N GLY A 69 8.26 11.66 8.46
CA GLY A 69 9.59 11.14 8.12
C GLY A 69 10.33 10.47 9.28
N GLU A 70 9.65 10.11 10.35
CA GLU A 70 10.23 9.52 11.57
C GLU A 70 10.48 8.02 11.42
N THR A 71 11.19 7.61 10.35
CA THR A 71 11.32 6.19 9.96
C THR A 71 12.52 5.46 10.54
N ASP A 72 13.43 6.15 11.22
CA ASP A 72 14.68 5.55 11.74
C ASP A 72 14.43 4.41 12.72
N ARG A 73 13.44 4.57 13.60
CA ARG A 73 13.05 3.53 14.55
C ARG A 73 12.49 2.30 13.84
N ALA A 74 11.63 2.50 12.86
CA ALA A 74 11.07 1.42 12.05
C ALA A 74 12.17 0.66 11.32
N ARG A 75 13.12 1.40 10.73
CA ARG A 75 14.30 0.84 10.07
C ARG A 75 15.09 -0.07 11.01
N LYS A 76 15.44 0.42 12.18
CA LYS A 76 16.20 -0.33 13.19
C LYS A 76 15.44 -1.58 13.67
N ASN A 77 14.15 -1.46 13.97
CA ASN A 77 13.32 -2.59 14.40
C ASN A 77 13.27 -3.71 13.34
N VAL A 78 13.12 -3.33 12.07
CA VAL A 78 13.09 -4.30 10.95
C VAL A 78 14.46 -4.94 10.72
N GLU A 79 15.55 -4.17 10.79
CA GLU A 79 16.91 -4.70 10.67
C GLU A 79 17.20 -5.72 11.77
N GLU A 80 16.89 -5.39 13.02
CA GLU A 80 17.09 -6.28 14.17
C GLU A 80 16.15 -7.50 14.10
N GLY A 81 14.85 -7.27 13.84
CA GLY A 81 13.84 -8.34 13.83
C GLY A 81 14.01 -9.34 12.68
N CYS A 82 14.53 -8.88 11.54
CA CYS A 82 14.76 -9.73 10.37
C CYS A 82 16.23 -10.14 10.17
N GLY A 83 17.15 -9.74 11.05
CA GLY A 83 18.56 -10.04 10.94
C GLY A 83 19.20 -9.48 9.65
N ILE A 84 18.94 -8.20 9.34
CA ILE A 84 19.44 -7.51 8.16
C ILE A 84 20.56 -6.58 8.57
N SER A 85 21.68 -6.60 7.81
CA SER A 85 22.75 -5.63 8.00
C SER A 85 22.27 -4.23 7.62
N SER A 86 22.59 -3.21 8.44
CA SER A 86 22.27 -1.81 8.19
C SER A 86 22.89 -1.23 6.91
N GLU A 87 23.89 -1.92 6.34
CA GLU A 87 24.51 -1.55 5.06
C GLU A 87 23.65 -1.93 3.84
N LYS A 88 22.66 -2.82 4.02
CA LYS A 88 21.80 -3.26 2.92
C LYS A 88 20.62 -2.32 2.73
N LYS A 89 20.29 -2.07 1.48
CA LYS A 89 19.01 -1.48 1.08
C LYS A 89 17.89 -2.51 1.15
N ILE A 90 16.69 -2.09 1.45
CA ILE A 90 15.52 -2.94 1.60
C ILE A 90 14.53 -2.69 0.46
N LEU A 91 14.27 -3.74 -0.30
CA LEU A 91 13.12 -3.85 -1.18
C LEU A 91 11.98 -4.51 -0.40
N LEU A 92 10.82 -3.88 -0.30
CA LEU A 92 9.60 -4.53 0.18
C LEU A 92 8.75 -4.98 -1.02
N TYR A 93 8.49 -6.27 -1.13
CA TYR A 93 7.54 -6.85 -2.08
C TYR A 93 6.26 -7.26 -1.35
N ALA A 94 5.16 -6.55 -1.59
CA ALA A 94 3.92 -6.72 -0.84
C ALA A 94 2.68 -6.70 -1.77
N PRO A 95 2.44 -7.77 -2.55
CA PRO A 95 1.29 -7.84 -3.45
C PRO A 95 -0.02 -8.09 -2.69
N THR A 96 -1.14 -7.78 -3.35
CA THR A 96 -2.48 -8.13 -2.87
C THR A 96 -2.73 -9.63 -3.03
N TYR A 97 -3.38 -10.25 -2.05
CA TYR A 97 -3.82 -11.65 -2.09
C TYR A 97 -4.69 -11.96 -3.31
N ARG A 98 -4.39 -13.06 -3.98
CA ARG A 98 -5.14 -13.61 -5.11
C ARG A 98 -5.45 -15.08 -4.88
N LYS A 99 -6.72 -15.37 -4.59
CA LYS A 99 -7.15 -16.76 -4.35
C LYS A 99 -7.14 -17.56 -5.66
N ASN A 100 -6.34 -18.64 -5.72
CA ASN A 100 -6.32 -19.61 -6.83
C ASN A 100 -6.08 -18.99 -8.23
N GLU A 101 -5.27 -17.94 -8.33
CA GLU A 101 -5.01 -17.28 -9.60
C GLU A 101 -3.62 -17.64 -10.12
N THR A 102 -3.56 -18.02 -11.39
CA THR A 102 -2.30 -18.16 -12.13
C THR A 102 -1.95 -16.83 -12.77
N TYR A 103 -0.85 -16.25 -12.35
CA TYR A 103 -0.23 -15.07 -12.95
C TYR A 103 1.28 -15.23 -12.92
N GLU A 104 1.99 -14.47 -13.73
CA GLU A 104 3.45 -14.47 -13.73
C GLU A 104 3.98 -13.96 -12.40
N LYS A 105 4.68 -14.82 -11.66
CA LYS A 105 5.33 -14.44 -10.41
C LYS A 105 6.60 -13.65 -10.73
N LEU A 106 6.85 -12.62 -9.92
CA LEU A 106 8.09 -11.86 -10.01
C LEU A 106 9.25 -12.67 -9.43
N ASP A 107 10.34 -12.79 -10.18
CA ASP A 107 11.59 -13.35 -9.67
C ASP A 107 12.28 -12.31 -8.78
N LEU A 108 12.16 -12.51 -7.46
CA LEU A 108 12.68 -11.56 -6.47
C LEU A 108 14.19 -11.59 -6.38
N GLU A 109 14.83 -12.75 -6.59
CA GLU A 109 16.31 -12.84 -6.61
C GLU A 109 16.88 -12.07 -7.80
N LYS A 110 16.31 -12.28 -9.00
CA LYS A 110 16.69 -11.51 -10.20
C LYS A 110 16.45 -10.01 -9.99
N THR A 111 15.37 -9.64 -9.31
CA THR A 111 15.07 -8.23 -8.99
C THR A 111 16.15 -7.63 -8.08
N VAL A 112 16.53 -8.32 -7.02
CA VAL A 112 17.58 -7.88 -6.10
C VAL A 112 18.95 -7.75 -6.80
N LEU A 113 19.31 -8.72 -7.64
CA LEU A 113 20.54 -8.67 -8.43
C LEU A 113 20.54 -7.51 -9.43
N LEU A 114 19.40 -7.21 -10.04
CA LEU A 114 19.23 -6.04 -10.90
C LEU A 114 19.43 -4.74 -10.11
N LEU A 115 18.79 -4.61 -8.95
CA LEU A 115 18.94 -3.44 -8.08
C LEU A 115 20.40 -3.23 -7.65
N LYS A 116 21.08 -4.29 -7.26
CA LYS A 116 22.51 -4.23 -6.96
C LYS A 116 23.34 -3.73 -8.15
N LYS A 117 23.06 -4.23 -9.35
CA LYS A 117 23.74 -3.80 -10.57
C LYS A 117 23.49 -2.33 -10.90
N VAL A 118 22.25 -1.85 -10.76
CA VAL A 118 21.85 -0.49 -11.13
C VAL A 118 22.33 0.53 -10.10
N THR A 119 22.27 0.19 -8.81
CA THR A 119 22.59 1.15 -7.73
C THR A 119 24.01 1.05 -7.19
N GLY A 120 24.69 -0.07 -7.46
CA GLY A 120 26.00 -0.37 -6.85
C GLY A 120 25.92 -0.68 -5.33
N GLN A 121 24.71 -0.86 -4.76
CA GLN A 121 24.49 -1.12 -3.35
C GLN A 121 24.02 -2.56 -3.12
N GLU A 122 24.27 -3.08 -1.91
CA GLU A 122 23.72 -4.38 -1.51
C GLU A 122 22.24 -4.23 -1.15
N TRP A 123 21.42 -5.16 -1.63
CA TRP A 123 19.97 -5.18 -1.40
C TRP A 123 19.52 -6.50 -0.78
N VAL A 124 18.41 -6.45 -0.07
CA VAL A 124 17.64 -7.60 0.38
C VAL A 124 16.15 -7.32 0.10
N CYS A 125 15.44 -8.33 -0.36
CA CYS A 125 14.00 -8.28 -0.53
C CYS A 125 13.31 -8.83 0.72
N LEU A 126 12.36 -8.08 1.26
CA LEU A 126 11.39 -8.54 2.24
C LEU A 126 10.11 -8.90 1.50
N GLU A 127 9.76 -10.18 1.50
CA GLU A 127 8.54 -10.66 0.86
C GLU A 127 7.42 -10.76 1.89
N ARG A 128 6.36 -9.98 1.67
CA ARG A 128 5.15 -9.99 2.49
C ARG A 128 3.96 -10.42 1.67
N LEU A 129 3.67 -11.70 1.70
CA LEU A 129 2.47 -12.28 1.11
C LEU A 129 1.30 -12.26 2.11
N HIS A 130 0.11 -12.52 1.65
CA HIS A 130 -1.03 -12.66 2.54
C HIS A 130 -1.02 -14.03 3.20
N ARG A 131 -1.45 -14.14 4.48
CA ARG A 131 -1.49 -15.37 5.28
C ARG A 131 -2.10 -16.61 4.60
N TYR A 132 -2.89 -16.42 3.56
CA TYR A 132 -3.52 -17.50 2.80
C TYR A 132 -2.72 -17.97 1.57
N GLU A 133 -1.53 -17.39 1.31
CA GLU A 133 -0.65 -17.78 0.20
C GLU A 133 0.56 -18.62 0.64
N THR A 134 0.61 -19.02 1.92
CA THR A 134 1.74 -19.75 2.50
C THR A 134 1.79 -21.24 2.15
N ASP A 135 1.05 -21.69 1.14
CA ASP A 135 1.13 -23.08 0.67
C ASP A 135 2.30 -23.24 -0.32
N GLY A 136 3.48 -23.55 0.22
CA GLY A 136 4.58 -24.19 -0.47
C GLY A 136 5.80 -23.31 -0.75
N ASP A 137 6.92 -23.78 -0.31
CA ASP A 137 8.30 -23.55 -0.80
C ASP A 137 8.78 -22.09 -0.98
N MET A 138 8.51 -21.23 0.00
CA MET A 138 9.32 -20.01 0.14
C MET A 138 10.71 -20.44 0.61
N GLN A 139 11.67 -20.45 -0.29
CA GLN A 139 13.07 -20.64 0.08
C GLN A 139 13.64 -19.30 0.55
N GLU A 140 13.72 -19.13 1.86
CA GLU A 140 14.61 -18.09 2.39
C GLU A 140 16.02 -18.31 1.84
N ASN A 141 16.57 -17.28 1.25
CA ASN A 141 17.93 -17.27 0.76
C ASN A 141 18.64 -15.97 1.15
N SER A 142 19.84 -15.76 0.67
CA SER A 142 20.62 -14.56 0.99
C SER A 142 20.03 -13.26 0.41
N TYR A 143 19.11 -13.36 -0.54
CA TYR A 143 18.49 -12.23 -1.26
C TYR A 143 17.06 -11.94 -0.83
N VAL A 144 16.31 -12.96 -0.37
CA VAL A 144 14.88 -12.84 -0.05
C VAL A 144 14.62 -13.37 1.37
N LYS A 145 13.89 -12.60 2.16
CA LYS A 145 13.43 -12.97 3.50
C LYS A 145 11.92 -12.92 3.57
N ASP A 146 11.33 -13.96 4.15
CA ASP A 146 9.90 -14.00 4.49
C ASP A 146 9.62 -13.11 5.70
N VAL A 147 8.68 -12.16 5.54
CA VAL A 147 8.22 -11.29 6.61
C VAL A 147 6.69 -11.37 6.82
N ASN A 148 6.08 -12.50 6.44
CA ASN A 148 4.65 -12.71 6.60
C ASN A 148 4.18 -12.61 8.05
N GLU A 149 5.00 -13.07 8.99
CA GLU A 149 4.72 -13.01 10.43
C GLU A 149 5.20 -11.72 11.10
N TYR A 150 5.83 -10.79 10.38
CA TYR A 150 6.23 -9.51 10.96
C TYR A 150 4.96 -8.75 11.38
N PRO A 151 4.87 -8.25 12.64
CA PRO A 151 3.60 -7.80 13.19
C PRO A 151 3.07 -6.49 12.58
N ASP A 152 3.95 -5.59 12.16
CA ASP A 152 3.59 -4.23 11.75
C ASP A 152 3.99 -3.92 10.31
N MET A 153 2.98 -3.78 9.44
CA MET A 153 3.18 -3.39 8.04
C MET A 153 3.72 -1.97 7.91
N GLN A 154 3.36 -1.08 8.83
CA GLN A 154 3.82 0.31 8.75
C GLN A 154 5.32 0.42 9.06
N GLU A 155 5.86 -0.41 9.96
CA GLU A 155 7.30 -0.50 10.18
C GLU A 155 8.03 -1.03 8.95
N LEU A 156 7.48 -2.06 8.26
CA LEU A 156 8.05 -2.56 7.01
C LEU A 156 8.08 -1.48 5.93
N LEU A 157 6.98 -0.71 5.78
CA LEU A 157 6.93 0.42 4.85
C LEU A 157 7.95 1.49 5.22
N GLY A 158 8.03 1.87 6.49
CA GLY A 158 9.00 2.86 6.97
C GLY A 158 10.45 2.45 6.74
N ALA A 159 10.75 1.15 6.90
CA ALA A 159 12.08 0.61 6.72
C ALA A 159 12.50 0.45 5.25
N ALA A 160 11.55 0.27 4.32
CA ALA A 160 11.84 -0.02 2.93
C ALA A 160 12.43 1.18 2.17
N ASP A 161 13.50 0.95 1.42
CA ASP A 161 14.06 1.94 0.48
C ASP A 161 13.30 1.94 -0.86
N MET A 162 12.61 0.85 -1.18
CA MET A 162 11.79 0.66 -2.37
C MET A 162 10.59 -0.24 -2.08
N LEU A 163 9.46 0.06 -2.70
CA LEU A 163 8.26 -0.78 -2.67
C LEU A 163 7.96 -1.31 -4.07
N ILE A 164 7.75 -2.62 -4.18
CA ILE A 164 7.04 -3.22 -5.33
C ILE A 164 5.75 -3.82 -4.78
N THR A 165 4.63 -3.39 -5.34
CA THR A 165 3.30 -3.86 -4.96
C THR A 165 2.39 -3.92 -6.19
N ASP A 166 1.08 -3.96 -6.00
CA ASP A 166 0.10 -4.02 -7.09
C ASP A 166 -1.07 -3.04 -6.86
N TYR A 167 -2.25 -3.56 -6.52
CA TYR A 167 -3.46 -2.78 -6.22
C TYR A 167 -3.62 -2.48 -4.73
N SER A 168 -2.58 -2.68 -3.95
CA SER A 168 -2.60 -2.55 -2.50
C SER A 168 -2.73 -1.11 -2.04
N SER A 169 -3.45 -0.89 -0.95
CA SER A 169 -3.50 0.41 -0.28
C SER A 169 -2.18 0.82 0.39
N SER A 170 -1.19 -0.07 0.44
CA SER A 170 0.17 0.25 0.89
C SER A 170 0.85 1.33 0.04
N ILE A 171 0.45 1.47 -1.25
CA ILE A 171 0.89 2.58 -2.11
C ILE A 171 0.62 3.93 -1.45
N TRP A 172 -0.59 4.10 -0.89
CA TRP A 172 -0.98 5.34 -0.21
C TRP A 172 -0.07 5.62 0.99
N ASP A 173 0.05 4.63 1.87
CA ASP A 173 0.83 4.78 3.10
C ASP A 173 2.33 5.01 2.78
N TYR A 174 2.88 4.31 1.77
CA TYR A 174 4.27 4.45 1.33
C TYR A 174 4.55 5.78 0.60
N SER A 175 3.55 6.35 -0.05
CA SER A 175 3.70 7.57 -0.85
C SER A 175 4.21 8.78 -0.06
N PHE A 176 4.00 8.82 1.25
CA PHE A 176 4.48 9.90 2.12
C PHE A 176 6.01 9.91 2.30
N LEU A 177 6.67 8.80 1.99
CA LEU A 177 8.13 8.69 2.06
C LEU A 177 8.85 9.25 0.84
N ASN A 178 8.16 9.53 -0.26
CA ASN A 178 8.72 10.02 -1.52
C ASN A 178 9.84 9.10 -2.08
N ARG A 179 9.74 7.81 -1.82
CA ARG A 179 10.70 6.78 -2.23
C ARG A 179 10.22 6.01 -3.46
N PRO A 180 11.11 5.30 -4.19
CA PRO A 180 10.73 4.48 -5.34
C PRO A 180 9.61 3.49 -5.04
N CYS A 181 8.54 3.54 -5.85
CA CYS A 181 7.41 2.62 -5.77
C CYS A 181 7.00 2.19 -7.17
N PHE A 182 7.00 0.89 -7.42
CA PHE A 182 6.63 0.30 -8.70
C PHE A 182 5.43 -0.62 -8.53
N LEU A 183 4.57 -0.68 -9.57
CA LEU A 183 3.41 -1.54 -9.55
C LEU A 183 3.61 -2.70 -10.52
N TYR A 184 3.61 -3.92 -9.99
CA TYR A 184 3.62 -5.12 -10.78
C TYR A 184 2.21 -5.72 -10.85
N VAL A 185 1.59 -5.64 -12.01
CA VAL A 185 0.15 -5.90 -12.20
C VAL A 185 -0.12 -6.87 -13.35
N PRO A 186 0.39 -8.12 -13.29
CA PRO A 186 0.35 -9.07 -14.40
C PRO A 186 -1.07 -9.51 -14.79
N ASP A 187 -2.05 -9.31 -13.93
CA ASP A 187 -3.45 -9.67 -14.13
C ASP A 187 -4.37 -8.43 -14.33
N LEU A 188 -3.82 -7.28 -14.72
CA LEU A 188 -4.51 -5.98 -14.73
C LEU A 188 -5.87 -6.01 -15.44
N GLU A 189 -5.94 -6.56 -16.65
CA GLU A 189 -7.18 -6.59 -17.43
C GLU A 189 -8.28 -7.44 -16.75
N ARG A 190 -7.86 -8.53 -16.11
CA ARG A 190 -8.78 -9.37 -15.35
C ARG A 190 -9.26 -8.64 -14.08
N TYR A 191 -8.33 -7.99 -13.39
CA TYR A 191 -8.64 -7.25 -12.16
C TYR A 191 -9.60 -6.08 -12.42
N ARG A 192 -9.38 -5.33 -13.54
CA ARG A 192 -10.31 -4.29 -14.00
C ARG A 192 -11.73 -4.80 -14.17
N LYS A 193 -11.90 -5.99 -14.79
CA LYS A 193 -13.22 -6.60 -15.04
C LYS A 193 -13.87 -7.14 -13.77
N MET A 194 -13.12 -7.81 -12.91
CA MET A 194 -13.68 -8.51 -11.75
C MET A 194 -13.87 -7.59 -10.53
N ARG A 195 -12.91 -6.75 -10.25
CA ARG A 195 -12.90 -5.88 -9.06
C ARG A 195 -13.16 -4.44 -9.39
N GLY A 196 -12.45 -3.93 -10.39
CA GLY A 196 -12.49 -2.55 -10.83
C GLY A 196 -11.87 -1.58 -9.82
N PHE A 197 -11.71 -0.36 -10.27
CA PHE A 197 -11.11 0.75 -9.52
C PHE A 197 -12.09 1.91 -9.43
N TYR A 198 -11.99 2.72 -8.38
CA TYR A 198 -12.67 4.02 -8.31
C TYR A 198 -12.04 5.02 -9.30
N GLU A 199 -10.70 5.10 -9.30
CA GLU A 199 -9.91 5.77 -10.32
C GLU A 199 -8.96 4.76 -10.96
N ASP A 200 -8.89 4.71 -12.28
CA ASP A 200 -8.07 3.73 -12.99
C ASP A 200 -6.59 3.88 -12.66
N ILE A 201 -5.83 2.76 -12.71
CA ILE A 201 -4.41 2.70 -12.37
C ILE A 201 -3.56 3.68 -13.19
N ASP A 202 -3.97 3.97 -14.43
CA ASP A 202 -3.29 4.93 -15.31
C ASP A 202 -3.23 6.34 -14.72
N LYS A 203 -4.12 6.65 -13.77
CA LYS A 203 -4.15 7.92 -13.05
C LYS A 203 -3.34 7.94 -11.77
N TRP A 204 -2.86 6.78 -11.28
CA TRP A 204 -2.20 6.71 -9.97
C TRP A 204 -0.80 7.32 -9.95
N GLN A 205 -0.27 7.72 -11.09
CA GLN A 205 1.03 8.38 -11.28
C GLN A 205 2.26 7.47 -11.13
N TYR A 206 2.14 6.33 -10.48
CA TYR A 206 3.24 5.40 -10.28
C TYR A 206 3.51 4.56 -11.53
N PRO A 207 4.79 4.32 -11.89
CA PRO A 207 5.12 3.43 -12.99
C PRO A 207 4.64 2.02 -12.71
N TYR A 208 4.02 1.39 -13.71
CA TYR A 208 3.54 0.02 -13.59
C TYR A 208 3.94 -0.82 -14.79
N ALA A 209 3.99 -2.15 -14.59
CA ALA A 209 4.26 -3.13 -15.63
C ALA A 209 3.33 -4.34 -15.49
N VAL A 210 2.95 -4.93 -16.63
CA VAL A 210 2.15 -6.15 -16.70
C VAL A 210 2.99 -7.40 -16.95
N LYS A 211 4.29 -7.23 -17.29
CA LYS A 211 5.26 -8.30 -17.47
C LYS A 211 6.50 -8.02 -16.64
N SER A 212 7.17 -9.08 -16.19
CA SER A 212 8.37 -8.96 -15.39
C SER A 212 9.51 -8.25 -16.13
N ASP A 213 9.71 -8.53 -17.43
CA ASP A 213 10.75 -7.88 -18.23
C ASP A 213 10.50 -6.37 -18.37
N GLU A 214 9.25 -5.93 -18.55
CA GLU A 214 8.88 -4.51 -18.55
C GLU A 214 9.22 -3.85 -17.20
N LEU A 215 8.94 -4.55 -16.09
CA LEU A 215 9.28 -4.05 -14.76
C LEU A 215 10.80 -3.92 -14.59
N TYR A 216 11.58 -4.88 -15.05
CA TYR A 216 13.04 -4.81 -15.00
C TYR A 216 13.59 -3.63 -15.81
N ASP A 217 13.02 -3.35 -16.97
CA ASP A 217 13.39 -2.18 -17.79
C ASP A 217 13.06 -0.86 -17.06
N ILE A 218 11.90 -0.78 -16.40
CA ILE A 218 11.50 0.39 -15.61
C ILE A 218 12.43 0.57 -14.41
N ILE A 219 12.75 -0.49 -13.68
CA ILE A 219 13.69 -0.45 -12.55
C ILE A 219 15.09 -0.07 -13.02
N GLY A 220 15.52 -0.60 -14.16
CA GLY A 220 16.82 -0.27 -14.77
C GLY A 220 17.03 1.20 -15.11
N ASN A 221 15.94 1.97 -15.19
CA ASN A 221 15.93 3.39 -15.50
C ASN A 221 15.31 4.24 -14.38
N MET A 222 15.33 3.74 -13.14
CA MET A 222 14.58 4.35 -12.02
C MET A 222 15.07 5.76 -11.62
N GLU A 223 16.29 6.13 -11.97
CA GLU A 223 16.85 7.46 -11.74
C GLU A 223 16.16 8.58 -12.56
N ARG A 224 15.36 8.20 -13.57
CA ARG A 224 14.60 9.15 -14.42
C ARG A 224 13.32 9.62 -13.76
N TYR A 225 12.89 8.97 -12.67
CA TYR A 225 11.63 9.29 -12.02
C TYR A 225 11.81 10.33 -10.92
N ASP A 226 11.01 11.39 -10.98
CA ASP A 226 10.83 12.35 -9.90
C ASP A 226 9.82 11.80 -8.88
N TRP A 227 10.33 11.01 -7.93
CA TRP A 227 9.51 10.34 -6.91
C TRP A 227 8.71 11.31 -6.04
N TYR A 228 9.30 12.46 -5.71
CA TYR A 228 8.61 13.51 -4.98
C TYR A 228 7.45 14.08 -5.79
N GLY A 229 7.67 14.42 -7.05
CA GLY A 229 6.63 14.93 -7.94
C GLY A 229 5.54 13.90 -8.23
N ILE A 230 5.91 12.60 -8.35
CA ILE A 230 4.95 11.50 -8.49
C ILE A 230 4.04 11.43 -7.26
N ALA A 231 4.62 11.35 -6.07
CA ALA A 231 3.88 11.27 -4.81
C ALA A 231 2.97 12.50 -4.63
N ARG A 232 3.48 13.70 -4.89
CA ARG A 232 2.70 14.94 -4.81
C ARG A 232 1.49 14.92 -5.73
N ARG A 233 1.66 14.59 -7.03
CA ARG A 233 0.54 14.51 -7.97
C ARG A 233 -0.47 13.45 -7.56
N HIS A 234 -0.01 12.35 -6.97
CA HIS A 234 -0.87 11.30 -6.43
C HIS A 234 -1.70 11.81 -5.25
N HIS A 235 -1.08 12.53 -4.31
CA HIS A 235 -1.77 13.16 -3.19
C HIS A 235 -2.78 14.23 -3.65
N ASP A 236 -2.40 15.05 -4.63
CA ASP A 236 -3.27 16.09 -5.20
C ASP A 236 -4.51 15.45 -5.88
N MET A 237 -4.31 14.36 -6.64
CA MET A 237 -5.40 13.62 -7.30
C MET A 237 -6.43 13.09 -6.29
N LEU A 238 -5.96 12.57 -5.16
CA LEU A 238 -6.81 11.98 -4.12
C LEU A 238 -7.23 13.01 -3.06
N LYS A 239 -6.72 14.24 -3.13
CA LYS A 239 -6.94 15.32 -2.16
C LYS A 239 -6.62 14.86 -0.75
N SER A 240 -5.33 14.65 -0.50
CA SER A 240 -4.82 14.18 0.79
C SER A 240 -5.26 15.09 1.94
N CYS A 241 -5.65 14.46 3.05
CA CYS A 241 -5.94 15.12 4.33
C CYS A 241 -4.86 14.79 5.38
N GLU A 242 -3.77 14.13 4.98
CA GLU A 242 -2.70 13.74 5.90
C GLU A 242 -1.90 14.96 6.36
N THR A 243 -1.78 15.12 7.67
CA THR A 243 -1.08 16.23 8.31
C THR A 243 0.10 15.78 9.16
N GLY A 244 0.19 14.47 9.49
CA GLY A 244 1.13 13.94 10.47
C GLY A 244 0.70 14.14 11.93
N GLU A 245 -0.53 14.66 12.15
CA GLU A 245 -1.11 14.95 13.47
C GLU A 245 -2.46 14.26 13.67
N ALA A 246 -2.73 13.19 12.91
CA ALA A 246 -4.00 12.50 12.95
C ALA A 246 -4.28 11.88 14.33
N SER A 247 -3.27 11.32 15.00
CA SER A 247 -3.38 10.76 16.34
C SER A 247 -3.84 11.80 17.35
N GLU A 248 -3.21 12.97 17.36
CA GLU A 248 -3.56 14.07 18.26
C GLU A 248 -4.98 14.57 18.01
N THR A 249 -5.34 14.75 16.74
CA THR A 249 -6.67 15.21 16.35
C THR A 249 -7.78 14.23 16.79
N VAL A 250 -7.54 12.92 16.62
CA VAL A 250 -8.49 11.87 17.05
C VAL A 250 -8.62 11.85 18.57
N VAL A 251 -7.51 11.94 19.31
CA VAL A 251 -7.53 11.98 20.80
C VAL A 251 -8.31 13.18 21.29
N LYS A 252 -8.02 14.40 20.80
CA LYS A 252 -8.74 15.63 21.17
C LYS A 252 -10.26 15.51 20.90
N TYR A 253 -10.61 14.88 19.78
CA TYR A 253 -12.03 14.64 19.49
C TYR A 253 -12.69 13.69 20.49
N ILE A 254 -12.03 12.55 20.81
CA ILE A 254 -12.54 11.58 21.78
C ILE A 254 -12.72 12.25 23.15
N GLU A 255 -11.73 13.02 23.62
CA GLU A 255 -11.85 13.77 24.88
C GLU A 255 -13.02 14.75 24.89
N SER A 256 -13.32 15.37 23.75
CA SER A 256 -14.43 16.35 23.63
C SER A 256 -15.82 15.73 23.75
N ILE A 257 -15.96 14.42 23.47
CA ILE A 257 -17.26 13.71 23.52
C ILE A 257 -17.41 12.83 24.76
N CYS A 258 -16.33 12.58 25.50
CA CYS A 258 -16.33 11.81 26.75
C CYS A 258 -16.50 12.70 28.00
N ARG A 259 -16.56 14.02 27.82
CA ARG A 259 -16.87 14.99 28.89
C ARG A 259 -18.34 15.27 28.92
#